data_d5357a8545b5e4c4ee5bfcd1cffc4eb1
#
_entry.id   d5357a8545b5e4c4ee5bfcd1cffc4eb1
#
_cell.length_a   1.000
_cell.length_b   1.000
_cell.length_c   1.000
_cell.angle_alpha   90.00
_cell.angle_beta   90.00
_cell.angle_gamma   90.00
#
_symmetry.space_group_name_H-M   'P 1'
#
loop_
_entity.id
_entity.type
_entity.pdbx_description
1 polymer ?
#
loop_
_entity_poly.entity_id
_entity_poly.type
_entity_poly.pdbx_seq_one_letter_code
_entity_poly.pdbx_strand_id
1 'polypeptide(L)'
;MNPMTTLARKMRERGHEVFFTGIPDCEPFVRGAGFEFRGFGARQFPAGFSEEWLARQSRLHGLEGLRATVEILVQGLEMTVREAPPVLYEARADALVWDEVGRGAFLVAAQLDVPLIQIANALPMHLYDSVPPPFSGWPYRPDAIGKIRNRIGYAAFGYFMRPALAAFSEHARRLGVPLDGKDRNHGLSKLACIAQLPSAFDFPNPELPSWFYHTGPFHDGLGRPHTDFVWDRLSGDPIIYASMGTVQNGFELVFRTIAEACSGLGCQLVMSLGSHVTQESAGPLAGNCVAVRYAPQLELLRRAALCITHAGMNTALESLAAGVPMVAIPITNDQPGVAARVAYTRTGVVVPYRRLNAVRLRRAVREVLNDSRYRENARRIAAAVQAANGLERAADIIEESLRLPRQRPQNG
;
A
#
# COMPACT_ATOMS: atom_id res chain seq x y z
N MET A 1 -7.76 2.58 -2.31
CA MET A 1 -9.04 3.31 -2.08
C MET A 1 -9.60 3.07 -0.68
N ASN A 2 -9.76 1.83 -0.16
CA ASN A 2 -10.38 1.59 1.16
C ASN A 2 -9.84 2.48 2.30
N PRO A 3 -8.53 2.64 2.51
CA PRO A 3 -8.05 3.50 3.59
C PRO A 3 -8.44 4.97 3.44
N MET A 4 -8.45 5.47 2.19
CA MET A 4 -8.81 6.87 1.94
C MET A 4 -10.29 7.13 2.19
N THR A 5 -11.18 6.23 1.79
CA THR A 5 -12.62 6.38 2.07
C THR A 5 -12.93 6.21 3.56
N THR A 6 -12.17 5.38 4.29
CA THR A 6 -12.26 5.26 5.74
C THR A 6 -11.85 6.55 6.44
N LEU A 7 -10.71 7.14 6.04
CA LEU A 7 -10.26 8.43 6.57
C LEU A 7 -11.27 9.55 6.23
N ALA A 8 -11.77 9.58 5.00
CA ALA A 8 -12.78 10.56 4.56
C ALA A 8 -14.07 10.46 5.38
N ARG A 9 -14.53 9.26 5.73
CA ARG A 9 -15.68 9.06 6.62
C ARG A 9 -15.43 9.69 7.99
N LYS A 10 -14.24 9.45 8.57
CA LYS A 10 -13.84 10.04 9.84
C LYS A 10 -13.81 11.56 9.79
N MET A 11 -13.26 12.15 8.73
CA MET A 11 -13.24 13.60 8.55
C MET A 11 -14.66 14.17 8.42
N ARG A 12 -15.55 13.50 7.69
CA ARG A 12 -16.95 13.88 7.57
C ARG A 12 -17.71 13.79 8.91
N GLU A 13 -17.43 12.75 9.71
CA GLU A 13 -17.98 12.62 11.09
C GLU A 13 -17.54 13.78 12.00
N ARG A 14 -16.36 14.34 11.75
CA ARG A 14 -15.82 15.52 12.46
C ARG A 14 -16.32 16.86 11.90
N GLY A 15 -17.22 16.84 10.91
CA GLY A 15 -17.88 18.04 10.36
C GLY A 15 -17.20 18.66 9.16
N HIS A 16 -16.21 17.98 8.55
CA HIS A 16 -15.58 18.43 7.31
C HIS A 16 -16.39 18.00 6.08
N GLU A 17 -16.47 18.88 5.09
CA GLU A 17 -16.95 18.51 3.76
C GLU A 17 -15.84 17.83 2.98
N VAL A 18 -16.12 16.64 2.47
CA VAL A 18 -15.12 15.81 1.78
C VAL A 18 -15.66 15.32 0.45
N PHE A 19 -14.93 15.59 -0.62
CA PHE A 19 -15.15 15.00 -1.92
C PHE A 19 -13.86 14.35 -2.43
N PHE A 20 -13.99 13.48 -3.41
CA PHE A 20 -12.85 12.82 -4.05
C PHE A 20 -12.66 13.34 -5.46
N THR A 21 -11.39 13.36 -5.86
CA THR A 21 -11.02 13.63 -7.25
C THR A 21 -10.01 12.62 -7.76
N GLY A 22 -10.02 12.35 -9.06
CA GLY A 22 -9.12 11.39 -9.67
C GLY A 22 -9.58 10.95 -11.07
N ILE A 23 -8.98 9.88 -11.56
CA ILE A 23 -9.35 9.28 -12.86
C ILE A 23 -10.70 8.55 -12.78
N PRO A 24 -11.41 8.36 -13.91
CA PRO A 24 -12.75 7.74 -13.96
C PRO A 24 -12.86 6.40 -13.23
N ASP A 25 -11.82 5.58 -13.24
CA ASP A 25 -11.83 4.27 -12.58
C ASP A 25 -12.04 4.33 -11.05
N CYS A 26 -11.80 5.48 -10.45
CA CYS A 26 -12.03 5.68 -9.02
C CYS A 26 -13.52 5.95 -8.70
N GLU A 27 -14.29 6.46 -9.66
CA GLU A 27 -15.65 6.96 -9.45
C GLU A 27 -16.63 5.92 -8.88
N PRO A 28 -16.74 4.70 -9.44
CA PRO A 28 -17.67 3.70 -8.93
C PRO A 28 -17.41 3.35 -7.47
N PHE A 29 -16.13 3.27 -7.11
CA PHE A 29 -15.69 2.96 -5.75
C PHE A 29 -16.01 4.09 -4.76
N VAL A 30 -15.74 5.34 -5.15
CA VAL A 30 -15.98 6.52 -4.33
C VAL A 30 -17.47 6.75 -4.11
N ARG A 31 -18.28 6.69 -5.18
CA ARG A 31 -19.73 6.82 -5.09
C ARG A 31 -20.36 5.67 -4.30
N GLY A 32 -19.85 4.45 -4.47
CA GLY A 32 -20.29 3.29 -3.67
C GLY A 32 -19.99 3.44 -2.18
N ALA A 33 -18.96 4.24 -1.81
CA ALA A 33 -18.65 4.60 -0.42
C ALA A 33 -19.46 5.82 0.09
N GLY A 34 -20.35 6.41 -0.71
CA GLY A 34 -21.23 7.51 -0.34
C GLY A 34 -20.56 8.89 -0.38
N PHE A 35 -19.54 9.08 -1.24
CA PHE A 35 -18.88 10.36 -1.43
C PHE A 35 -19.12 10.95 -2.82
N GLU A 36 -19.06 12.28 -2.89
CA GLU A 36 -19.02 13.00 -4.15
C GLU A 36 -17.70 12.70 -4.87
N PHE A 37 -17.77 12.56 -6.19
CA PHE A 37 -16.60 12.38 -7.06
C PHE A 37 -16.60 13.42 -8.16
N ARG A 38 -15.46 14.10 -8.31
CA ARG A 38 -15.19 15.07 -9.37
C ARG A 38 -14.00 14.59 -10.19
N GLY A 39 -14.28 14.04 -11.37
CA GLY A 39 -13.27 13.38 -12.18
C GLY A 39 -12.42 14.34 -13.00
N PHE A 40 -11.20 13.90 -13.31
CA PHE A 40 -10.32 14.48 -14.32
C PHE A 40 -9.53 13.37 -15.02
N GLY A 41 -8.81 13.69 -16.09
CA GLY A 41 -7.92 12.75 -16.77
C GLY A 41 -8.60 11.73 -17.67
N ALA A 42 -9.90 11.85 -17.96
CA ALA A 42 -10.66 10.87 -18.75
C ALA A 42 -10.09 10.66 -20.17
N ARG A 43 -9.40 11.65 -20.73
CA ARG A 43 -8.78 11.53 -22.06
C ARG A 43 -7.54 10.65 -22.06
N GLN A 44 -6.70 10.74 -21.04
CA GLN A 44 -5.49 9.92 -20.88
C GLN A 44 -5.75 8.58 -20.22
N PHE A 45 -6.65 8.58 -19.24
CA PHE A 45 -7.00 7.44 -18.40
C PHE A 45 -8.53 7.25 -18.41
N PRO A 46 -9.08 6.73 -19.52
CA PRO A 46 -10.52 6.46 -19.63
C PRO A 46 -10.95 5.38 -18.64
N ALA A 47 -12.27 5.24 -18.46
CA ALA A 47 -12.80 4.16 -17.65
C ALA A 47 -12.35 2.79 -18.18
N GLY A 48 -11.90 1.91 -17.26
CA GLY A 48 -11.29 0.61 -17.56
C GLY A 48 -9.78 0.63 -17.75
N PHE A 49 -9.16 1.83 -17.81
CA PHE A 49 -7.70 1.96 -17.99
C PHE A 49 -6.89 1.19 -16.94
N SER A 50 -7.29 1.25 -15.69
CA SER A 50 -6.54 0.59 -14.59
C SER A 50 -6.49 -0.92 -14.78
N GLU A 51 -7.57 -1.54 -15.23
CA GLU A 51 -7.63 -2.97 -15.51
C GLU A 51 -6.73 -3.35 -16.70
N GLU A 52 -6.82 -2.61 -17.80
CA GLU A 52 -5.98 -2.81 -18.97
C GLU A 52 -4.50 -2.62 -18.66
N TRP A 53 -4.17 -1.58 -17.90
CA TRP A 53 -2.80 -1.31 -17.45
C TRP A 53 -2.25 -2.44 -16.60
N LEU A 54 -3.01 -2.94 -15.63
CA LEU A 54 -2.61 -4.05 -14.78
C LEU A 54 -2.41 -5.34 -15.58
N ALA A 55 -3.31 -5.62 -16.53
CA ALA A 55 -3.18 -6.75 -17.45
C ALA A 55 -1.93 -6.65 -18.33
N ARG A 56 -1.58 -5.44 -18.78
CA ARG A 56 -0.34 -5.18 -19.51
C ARG A 56 0.89 -5.35 -18.62
N GLN A 57 0.88 -4.75 -17.43
CA GLN A 57 1.99 -4.80 -16.46
C GLN A 57 2.33 -6.25 -16.05
N SER A 58 1.34 -7.11 -15.90
CA SER A 58 1.56 -8.50 -15.52
C SER A 58 2.37 -9.30 -16.55
N ARG A 59 2.40 -8.84 -17.80
CA ARG A 59 3.16 -9.47 -18.92
C ARG A 59 4.56 -8.88 -19.09
N LEU A 60 4.83 -7.71 -18.48
CA LEU A 60 6.11 -7.02 -18.61
C LEU A 60 7.05 -7.43 -17.48
N HIS A 61 8.31 -7.67 -17.80
CA HIS A 61 9.32 -8.10 -16.83
C HIS A 61 10.58 -7.24 -16.89
N GLY A 62 11.28 -7.12 -15.77
CA GLY A 62 12.57 -6.44 -15.70
C GLY A 62 12.51 -4.98 -16.14
N LEU A 63 13.38 -4.59 -17.07
CA LEU A 63 13.52 -3.19 -17.52
C LEU A 63 12.32 -2.68 -18.29
N GLU A 64 11.61 -3.52 -19.03
CA GLU A 64 10.41 -3.11 -19.78
C GLU A 64 9.28 -2.72 -18.84
N GLY A 65 9.02 -3.53 -17.81
CA GLY A 65 8.03 -3.22 -16.79
C GLY A 65 8.36 -1.94 -16.03
N LEU A 66 9.65 -1.72 -15.73
CA LEU A 66 10.10 -0.50 -15.08
C LEU A 66 9.92 0.74 -15.99
N ARG A 67 10.27 0.65 -17.26
CA ARG A 67 10.05 1.74 -18.23
C ARG A 67 8.58 2.09 -18.36
N ALA A 68 7.72 1.08 -18.53
CA ALA A 68 6.28 1.31 -18.59
C ALA A 68 5.72 1.96 -17.31
N THR A 69 6.24 1.59 -16.13
CA THR A 69 5.89 2.26 -14.86
C THR A 69 6.33 3.74 -14.85
N VAL A 70 7.53 4.04 -15.33
CA VAL A 70 8.01 5.43 -15.39
C VAL A 70 7.17 6.25 -16.38
N GLU A 71 6.82 5.69 -17.54
CA GLU A 71 5.97 6.34 -18.53
C GLU A 71 4.60 6.73 -17.95
N ILE A 72 3.95 5.80 -17.23
CA ILE A 72 2.64 6.08 -16.63
C ILE A 72 2.73 7.12 -15.51
N LEU A 73 3.84 7.13 -14.75
CA LEU A 73 4.07 8.16 -13.72
C LEU A 73 4.26 9.55 -14.34
N VAL A 74 4.95 9.66 -15.48
CA VAL A 74 5.09 10.92 -16.22
C VAL A 74 3.74 11.40 -16.74
N GLN A 75 3.01 10.52 -17.44
CA GLN A 75 1.67 10.84 -17.96
C GLN A 75 0.69 11.26 -16.85
N GLY A 76 0.71 10.53 -15.72
CA GLY A 76 -0.10 10.86 -14.56
C GLY A 76 0.26 12.20 -13.92
N LEU A 77 1.55 12.52 -13.83
CA LEU A 77 2.02 13.81 -13.37
C LEU A 77 1.53 14.95 -14.28
N GLU A 78 1.77 14.84 -15.59
CA GLU A 78 1.37 15.85 -16.57
C GLU A 78 -0.14 16.09 -16.58
N MET A 79 -0.92 15.02 -16.56
CA MET A 79 -2.38 15.08 -16.46
C MET A 79 -2.82 15.75 -15.17
N THR A 80 -2.28 15.34 -14.02
CA THR A 80 -2.66 15.89 -12.71
C THR A 80 -2.40 17.37 -12.63
N VAL A 81 -1.22 17.83 -13.05
CA VAL A 81 -0.84 19.26 -13.02
C VAL A 81 -1.71 20.11 -13.96
N ARG A 82 -2.17 19.54 -15.08
CA ARG A 82 -2.98 20.27 -16.06
C ARG A 82 -4.47 20.28 -15.71
N GLU A 83 -5.01 19.15 -15.25
CA GLU A 83 -6.47 18.93 -15.18
C GLU A 83 -7.06 18.98 -13.78
N ALA A 84 -6.27 18.72 -12.72
CA ALA A 84 -6.78 18.79 -11.36
C ALA A 84 -7.03 20.24 -10.86
N PRO A 85 -6.22 21.26 -11.19
CA PRO A 85 -6.42 22.60 -10.65
C PRO A 85 -7.81 23.21 -10.94
N PRO A 86 -8.36 23.20 -12.17
CA PRO A 86 -9.69 23.75 -12.41
C PRO A 86 -10.78 23.03 -11.61
N VAL A 87 -10.72 21.69 -11.49
CA VAL A 87 -11.69 20.90 -10.74
C VAL A 87 -11.68 21.27 -9.24
N LEU A 88 -10.48 21.43 -8.68
CA LEU A 88 -10.30 21.77 -7.26
C LEU A 88 -10.67 23.24 -6.99
N TYR A 89 -10.38 24.14 -7.93
CA TYR A 89 -10.75 25.55 -7.82
C TYR A 89 -12.28 25.75 -7.85
N GLU A 90 -12.98 25.09 -8.80
CA GLU A 90 -14.44 25.11 -8.87
C GLU A 90 -15.08 24.50 -7.61
N ALA A 91 -14.44 23.48 -7.03
CA ALA A 91 -14.86 22.85 -5.80
C ALA A 91 -14.56 23.70 -4.56
N ARG A 92 -13.80 24.80 -4.68
CA ARG A 92 -13.33 25.63 -3.56
C ARG A 92 -12.63 24.81 -2.48
N ALA A 93 -11.75 23.89 -2.89
CA ALA A 93 -11.02 23.04 -1.97
C ALA A 93 -10.09 23.87 -1.08
N ASP A 94 -10.27 23.78 0.25
CA ASP A 94 -9.45 24.48 1.25
C ASP A 94 -8.14 23.76 1.54
N ALA A 95 -8.07 22.45 1.30
CA ALA A 95 -6.91 21.61 1.55
C ALA A 95 -6.93 20.38 0.66
N LEU A 96 -5.75 19.83 0.39
CA LEU A 96 -5.58 18.56 -0.32
C LEU A 96 -5.08 17.48 0.62
N VAL A 97 -5.76 16.33 0.64
CA VAL A 97 -5.29 15.09 1.26
C VAL A 97 -5.06 14.08 0.15
N TRP A 98 -3.81 13.74 -0.13
CA TRP A 98 -3.43 13.01 -1.35
C TRP A 98 -2.51 11.84 -1.07
N ASP A 99 -2.60 10.79 -1.88
CA ASP A 99 -1.65 9.68 -1.82
C ASP A 99 -0.23 10.13 -2.21
N GLU A 100 0.78 9.80 -1.43
CA GLU A 100 2.16 10.26 -1.65
C GLU A 100 2.77 9.80 -2.98
N VAL A 101 2.25 8.74 -3.58
CA VAL A 101 2.69 8.26 -4.90
C VAL A 101 2.35 9.29 -5.99
N GLY A 102 1.25 10.03 -5.82
CA GLY A 102 0.80 11.08 -6.72
C GLY A 102 1.55 12.40 -6.52
N ARG A 103 2.84 12.46 -6.81
CA ARG A 103 3.70 13.64 -6.60
C ARG A 103 3.21 14.92 -7.30
N GLY A 104 2.38 14.80 -8.33
CA GLY A 104 1.73 15.96 -8.98
C GLY A 104 0.90 16.82 -8.04
N ALA A 105 0.34 16.23 -6.98
CA ALA A 105 -0.44 16.94 -5.98
C ALA A 105 0.35 18.08 -5.28
N PHE A 106 1.66 17.93 -5.12
CA PHE A 106 2.52 18.98 -4.57
C PHE A 106 2.52 20.24 -5.46
N LEU A 107 2.61 20.06 -6.76
CA LEU A 107 2.59 21.15 -7.73
C LEU A 107 1.19 21.79 -7.83
N VAL A 108 0.15 20.97 -7.78
CA VAL A 108 -1.24 21.43 -7.76
C VAL A 108 -1.54 22.26 -6.51
N ALA A 109 -1.11 21.78 -5.35
CA ALA A 109 -1.29 22.49 -4.08
C ALA A 109 -0.56 23.84 -4.10
N ALA A 110 0.66 23.88 -4.64
CA ALA A 110 1.43 25.12 -4.81
C ALA A 110 0.74 26.09 -5.80
N GLN A 111 0.19 25.59 -6.91
CA GLN A 111 -0.51 26.39 -7.92
C GLN A 111 -1.80 27.02 -7.37
N LEU A 112 -2.52 26.31 -6.51
CA LEU A 112 -3.78 26.75 -5.91
C LEU A 112 -3.58 27.49 -4.60
N ASP A 113 -2.36 27.54 -4.07
CA ASP A 113 -2.01 28.07 -2.76
C ASP A 113 -2.83 27.43 -1.62
N VAL A 114 -3.03 26.09 -1.68
CA VAL A 114 -3.73 25.33 -0.64
C VAL A 114 -2.77 24.39 0.08
N PRO A 115 -3.00 24.09 1.37
CA PRO A 115 -2.18 23.13 2.10
C PRO A 115 -2.34 21.72 1.55
N LEU A 116 -1.22 20.96 1.53
CA LEU A 116 -1.18 19.56 1.14
C LEU A 116 -0.80 18.68 2.33
N ILE A 117 -1.59 17.66 2.58
CA ILE A 117 -1.28 16.55 3.47
C ILE A 117 -1.15 15.30 2.63
N GLN A 118 -0.10 14.51 2.86
CA GLN A 118 0.11 13.29 2.11
C GLN A 118 -0.14 12.06 2.97
N ILE A 119 -0.76 11.05 2.36
CA ILE A 119 -1.03 9.75 2.99
C ILE A 119 -0.17 8.70 2.29
N ALA A 120 0.65 8.00 3.06
CA ALA A 120 1.37 6.83 2.58
C ALA A 120 0.50 5.59 2.76
N ASN A 121 -0.22 5.21 1.69
CA ASN A 121 -1.04 3.98 1.64
C ASN A 121 -0.23 2.72 1.33
N ALA A 122 0.97 2.88 0.81
CA ALA A 122 2.00 1.87 0.60
C ALA A 122 3.19 2.11 1.53
N LEU A 123 4.30 1.41 1.36
CA LEU A 123 5.53 1.78 2.07
C LEU A 123 5.97 3.18 1.66
N PRO A 124 6.29 4.04 2.65
CA PRO A 124 6.75 5.40 2.36
C PRO A 124 7.92 5.42 1.39
N MET A 125 7.82 6.28 0.36
CA MET A 125 8.82 6.42 -0.71
C MET A 125 9.87 7.49 -0.38
N HIS A 126 10.25 7.59 0.88
CA HIS A 126 11.23 8.54 1.37
C HIS A 126 12.66 8.01 1.18
N LEU A 127 13.56 8.88 0.70
CA LEU A 127 14.93 8.52 0.35
C LEU A 127 15.89 8.79 1.50
N TYR A 128 15.98 7.86 2.45
CA TYR A 128 16.89 7.92 3.59
C TYR A 128 17.86 6.73 3.59
N ASP A 129 19.15 7.02 3.73
CA ASP A 129 20.20 6.00 3.65
C ASP A 129 20.17 5.01 4.83
N SER A 130 19.54 5.38 5.95
CA SER A 130 19.39 4.53 7.15
C SER A 130 18.51 3.30 6.93
N VAL A 131 17.61 3.33 5.94
CA VAL A 131 16.67 2.23 5.65
C VAL A 131 16.81 1.74 4.21
N PRO A 132 16.58 0.44 3.94
CA PRO A 132 16.60 -0.07 2.58
C PRO A 132 15.50 0.53 1.71
N PRO A 133 15.71 0.65 0.40
CA PRO A 133 14.67 1.06 -0.53
C PRO A 133 13.41 0.18 -0.42
N PRO A 134 12.18 0.77 -0.45
CA PRO A 134 10.94 0.04 -0.21
C PRO A 134 10.65 -1.08 -1.23
N PHE A 135 11.20 -0.98 -2.43
CA PHE A 135 11.11 -2.00 -3.47
C PHE A 135 12.18 -3.10 -3.35
N SER A 136 13.07 -3.02 -2.36
CA SER A 136 14.10 -4.05 -2.10
C SER A 136 13.69 -4.96 -0.95
N GLY A 137 13.95 -6.25 -1.08
CA GLY A 137 13.82 -7.23 0.00
C GLY A 137 15.05 -7.29 0.90
N TRP A 138 15.84 -6.22 0.97
CA TRP A 138 17.08 -6.22 1.74
C TRP A 138 16.82 -6.19 3.25
N PRO A 139 17.60 -6.95 4.03
CA PRO A 139 17.48 -6.90 5.47
C PRO A 139 17.94 -5.52 6.00
N TYR A 140 17.33 -5.09 7.09
CA TYR A 140 17.74 -3.88 7.80
C TYR A 140 19.18 -4.03 8.34
N ARG A 141 20.02 -3.04 8.08
CA ARG A 141 21.40 -2.94 8.58
C ARG A 141 21.71 -1.49 8.96
N PRO A 142 21.87 -1.19 10.26
CA PRO A 142 22.13 0.18 10.72
C PRO A 142 23.59 0.63 10.55
N ASP A 143 24.49 -0.28 10.20
CA ASP A 143 25.93 -0.02 10.04
C ASP A 143 26.26 0.76 8.75
N ALA A 144 27.53 1.19 8.63
CA ALA A 144 28.01 1.95 7.47
C ALA A 144 27.84 1.17 6.15
N ILE A 145 28.02 -0.16 6.17
CA ILE A 145 27.84 -1.01 4.99
C ILE A 145 26.38 -0.99 4.53
N GLY A 146 25.44 -1.07 5.50
CA GLY A 146 24.01 -0.95 5.22
C GLY A 146 23.65 0.39 4.58
N LYS A 147 24.17 1.49 5.13
CA LYS A 147 23.94 2.84 4.58
C LYS A 147 24.51 3.01 3.16
N ILE A 148 25.73 2.54 2.91
CA ILE A 148 26.34 2.57 1.57
C ILE A 148 25.52 1.74 0.59
N ARG A 149 25.13 0.53 0.94
CA ARG A 149 24.27 -0.34 0.15
C ARG A 149 22.95 0.36 -0.20
N ASN A 150 22.30 0.95 0.79
CA ASN A 150 21.02 1.64 0.61
C ASN A 150 21.17 2.85 -0.33
N ARG A 151 22.23 3.65 -0.13
CA ARG A 151 22.57 4.79 -1.01
C ARG A 151 22.74 4.37 -2.46
N ILE A 152 23.45 3.26 -2.71
CA ILE A 152 23.61 2.71 -4.06
C ILE A 152 22.25 2.26 -4.63
N GLY A 153 21.42 1.60 -3.81
CA GLY A 153 20.06 1.19 -4.23
C GLY A 153 19.18 2.38 -4.59
N TYR A 154 19.18 3.44 -3.80
CA TYR A 154 18.45 4.66 -4.11
C TYR A 154 19.01 5.40 -5.34
N ALA A 155 20.34 5.41 -5.52
CA ALA A 155 20.95 6.00 -6.71
C ALA A 155 20.55 5.25 -7.98
N ALA A 156 20.57 3.91 -7.94
CA ALA A 156 20.09 3.08 -9.05
C ALA A 156 18.60 3.35 -9.35
N PHE A 157 17.75 3.42 -8.33
CA PHE A 157 16.35 3.75 -8.49
C PHE A 157 16.16 5.15 -9.11
N GLY A 158 16.87 6.17 -8.58
CA GLY A 158 16.84 7.52 -9.10
C GLY A 158 17.28 7.60 -10.57
N TYR A 159 18.24 6.75 -10.98
CA TYR A 159 18.65 6.66 -12.39
C TYR A 159 17.47 6.23 -13.30
N PHE A 160 16.71 5.23 -12.91
CA PHE A 160 15.54 4.78 -13.66
C PHE A 160 14.39 5.78 -13.60
N MET A 161 14.25 6.50 -12.49
CA MET A 161 13.21 7.51 -12.30
C MET A 161 13.54 8.88 -12.93
N ARG A 162 14.71 9.04 -13.55
CA ARG A 162 15.13 10.31 -14.18
C ARG A 162 14.07 10.97 -15.06
N PRO A 163 13.34 10.26 -15.95
CA PRO A 163 12.32 10.91 -16.77
C PRO A 163 11.19 11.52 -15.94
N ALA A 164 10.73 10.82 -14.90
CA ALA A 164 9.68 11.33 -14.03
C ALA A 164 10.18 12.52 -13.16
N LEU A 165 11.41 12.43 -12.67
CA LEU A 165 12.03 13.53 -11.91
C LEU A 165 12.27 14.76 -12.79
N ALA A 166 12.68 14.58 -14.05
CA ALA A 166 12.85 15.66 -15.01
C ALA A 166 11.52 16.35 -15.36
N ALA A 167 10.47 15.55 -15.61
CA ALA A 167 9.13 16.08 -15.83
C ALA A 167 8.61 16.87 -14.62
N PHE A 168 8.79 16.34 -13.41
CA PHE A 168 8.43 17.03 -12.18
C PHE A 168 9.17 18.38 -12.04
N SER A 169 10.49 18.38 -12.24
CA SER A 169 11.31 19.59 -12.14
C SER A 169 10.95 20.64 -13.19
N GLU A 170 10.62 20.20 -14.40
CA GLU A 170 10.19 21.11 -15.49
C GLU A 170 8.84 21.76 -15.18
N HIS A 171 7.87 20.98 -14.66
CA HIS A 171 6.59 21.54 -14.22
C HIS A 171 6.77 22.50 -13.04
N ALA A 172 7.60 22.16 -12.05
CA ALA A 172 7.93 23.05 -10.93
C ALA A 172 8.51 24.38 -11.42
N ARG A 173 9.47 24.31 -12.36
CA ARG A 173 10.07 25.51 -12.96
C ARG A 173 9.04 26.38 -13.69
N ARG A 174 8.14 25.78 -14.49
CA ARG A 174 7.08 26.50 -15.21
C ARG A 174 6.09 27.19 -14.28
N LEU A 175 5.81 26.57 -13.15
CA LEU A 175 4.90 27.10 -12.13
C LEU A 175 5.59 28.06 -11.13
N GLY A 176 6.89 28.28 -11.26
CA GLY A 176 7.65 29.09 -10.30
C GLY A 176 7.78 28.48 -8.92
N VAL A 177 7.61 27.16 -8.79
CA VAL A 177 7.72 26.45 -7.52
C VAL A 177 9.18 26.13 -7.22
N PRO A 178 9.77 26.71 -6.15
CA PRO A 178 11.17 26.48 -5.83
C PRO A 178 11.40 25.04 -5.36
N LEU A 179 12.43 24.39 -5.91
CA LEU A 179 12.91 23.08 -5.46
C LEU A 179 14.28 23.23 -4.82
N ASP A 180 14.43 22.72 -3.59
CA ASP A 180 15.75 22.66 -2.94
C ASP A 180 16.59 21.55 -3.58
N GLY A 181 17.64 21.89 -4.30
CA GLY A 181 18.52 20.92 -4.97
C GLY A 181 19.21 19.91 -4.03
N LYS A 182 19.20 20.14 -2.72
CA LYS A 182 19.73 19.23 -1.71
C LYS A 182 18.68 18.26 -1.16
N ASP A 183 17.40 18.59 -1.31
CA ASP A 183 16.32 17.74 -0.86
C ASP A 183 16.08 16.59 -1.84
N ARG A 184 16.38 15.36 -1.43
CA ARG A 184 16.14 14.16 -2.23
C ARG A 184 14.65 13.76 -2.26
N ASN A 185 13.85 14.37 -1.41
CA ASN A 185 12.43 14.07 -1.21
C ASN A 185 11.50 15.13 -1.82
N HIS A 186 11.88 15.68 -2.99
CA HIS A 186 11.05 16.65 -3.71
C HIS A 186 9.61 16.13 -3.93
N GLY A 187 8.66 17.04 -3.82
CA GLY A 187 7.25 16.74 -4.02
C GLY A 187 6.59 16.06 -2.82
N LEU A 188 7.28 15.97 -1.67
CA LEU A 188 6.66 15.62 -0.40
C LEU A 188 6.22 16.88 0.35
N SER A 189 5.04 16.78 0.97
CA SER A 189 4.55 17.82 1.86
C SER A 189 5.41 17.88 3.12
N LYS A 190 5.86 19.09 3.48
CA LYS A 190 6.52 19.36 4.76
C LYS A 190 5.53 19.78 5.84
N LEU A 191 4.23 19.75 5.53
CA LEU A 191 3.17 20.01 6.49
C LEU A 191 2.83 18.75 7.29
N ALA A 192 2.46 17.67 6.59
CA ALA A 192 2.31 16.35 7.16
C ALA A 192 2.39 15.25 6.09
N CYS A 193 3.09 14.16 6.41
CA CYS A 193 3.03 12.88 5.72
C CYS A 193 2.60 11.80 6.72
N ILE A 194 1.44 11.22 6.52
CA ILE A 194 0.80 10.29 7.44
C ILE A 194 0.89 8.88 6.86
N ALA A 195 1.64 8.02 7.52
CA ALA A 195 1.82 6.64 7.08
C ALA A 195 0.93 5.68 7.89
N GLN A 196 0.18 4.84 7.17
CA GLN A 196 -0.56 3.73 7.79
C GLN A 196 0.35 2.67 8.41
N LEU A 197 1.64 2.75 8.16
CA LEU A 197 2.67 1.88 8.70
C LEU A 197 2.86 2.16 10.20
N PRO A 198 2.57 1.20 11.12
CA PRO A 198 2.87 1.39 12.54
C PRO A 198 4.37 1.33 12.78
N SER A 199 4.89 2.18 13.66
CA SER A 199 6.33 2.20 14.01
C SER A 199 6.85 0.85 14.51
N ALA A 200 6.00 0.06 15.19
CA ALA A 200 6.35 -1.28 15.67
C ALA A 200 6.58 -2.30 14.55
N PHE A 201 6.13 -2.01 13.33
CA PHE A 201 6.33 -2.84 12.14
C PHE A 201 7.39 -2.28 11.19
N ASP A 202 7.86 -1.06 11.42
CA ASP A 202 8.86 -0.42 10.56
C ASP A 202 10.30 -0.67 11.02
N PHE A 203 11.24 -0.40 10.14
CA PHE A 203 12.66 -0.30 10.50
C PHE A 203 12.91 0.98 11.27
N PRO A 204 13.76 0.97 12.31
CA PRO A 204 14.19 2.20 12.96
C PRO A 204 14.83 3.16 11.95
N ASN A 205 14.28 4.36 11.85
CA ASN A 205 14.77 5.39 10.94
C ASN A 205 14.97 6.72 11.67
N PRO A 206 16.21 7.05 12.09
CA PRO A 206 16.50 8.29 12.79
C PRO A 206 16.48 9.53 11.89
N GLU A 207 16.40 9.36 10.57
CA GLU A 207 16.38 10.45 9.58
C GLU A 207 14.97 10.95 9.28
N LEU A 208 13.90 10.34 9.87
CA LEU A 208 12.53 10.78 9.66
C LEU A 208 12.32 12.21 10.18
N PRO A 209 11.74 13.10 9.37
CA PRO A 209 11.47 14.46 9.79
C PRO A 209 10.27 14.55 10.74
N SER A 210 10.14 15.67 11.45
CA SER A 210 9.06 15.90 12.42
C SER A 210 7.65 15.94 11.80
N TRP A 211 7.56 16.15 10.50
CA TRP A 211 6.29 16.14 9.76
C TRP A 211 5.91 14.75 9.22
N PHE A 212 6.69 13.71 9.51
CA PHE A 212 6.34 12.33 9.20
C PHE A 212 5.72 11.64 10.42
N TYR A 213 4.56 11.02 10.23
CA TYR A 213 3.79 10.40 11.30
C TYR A 213 3.50 8.93 11.01
N HIS A 214 3.92 8.06 11.91
CA HIS A 214 3.45 6.69 11.97
C HIS A 214 2.13 6.65 12.72
N THR A 215 1.04 6.28 12.06
CA THR A 215 -0.27 6.20 12.71
C THR A 215 -0.79 4.78 12.89
N GLY A 216 -0.44 3.89 11.97
CA GLY A 216 -1.07 2.58 11.86
C GLY A 216 -2.23 2.60 10.85
N PRO A 217 -2.84 1.45 10.59
CA PRO A 217 -3.83 1.28 9.54
C PRO A 217 -5.13 2.04 9.82
N PHE A 218 -5.78 2.51 8.76
CA PHE A 218 -7.08 3.16 8.84
C PHE A 218 -8.19 2.12 8.69
N HIS A 219 -8.53 1.47 9.79
CA HIS A 219 -9.56 0.45 9.84
C HIS A 219 -10.66 0.87 10.81
N ASP A 220 -11.90 0.91 10.32
CA ASP A 220 -13.10 1.12 11.14
C ASP A 220 -14.06 -0.07 11.09
N GLY A 221 -13.75 -1.07 10.27
CA GLY A 221 -14.63 -2.21 10.01
C GLY A 221 -15.86 -1.89 9.17
N LEU A 222 -16.02 -0.62 8.77
CA LEU A 222 -17.16 -0.11 8.00
C LEU A 222 -16.81 0.10 6.52
N GLY A 223 -17.85 0.27 5.71
CA GLY A 223 -17.71 0.71 4.32
C GLY A 223 -17.05 -0.28 3.36
N ARG A 224 -16.86 -1.52 3.78
CA ARG A 224 -16.54 -2.61 2.85
C ARG A 224 -17.83 -3.22 2.32
N PRO A 225 -17.89 -3.53 1.03
CA PRO A 225 -19.03 -4.27 0.49
C PRO A 225 -19.23 -5.56 1.28
N HIS A 226 -20.47 -5.86 1.62
CA HIS A 226 -20.81 -7.16 2.17
C HIS A 226 -20.38 -8.23 1.17
N THR A 227 -19.65 -9.21 1.64
CA THR A 227 -19.19 -10.34 0.81
C THR A 227 -19.89 -11.59 1.32
N ASP A 228 -20.76 -12.15 0.48
CA ASP A 228 -21.34 -13.45 0.78
C ASP A 228 -20.23 -14.49 0.84
N PHE A 229 -20.22 -15.22 1.94
CA PHE A 229 -19.20 -16.25 2.16
C PHE A 229 -19.86 -17.53 2.69
N VAL A 230 -19.34 -18.64 2.26
CA VAL A 230 -19.84 -20.00 2.58
C VAL A 230 -19.33 -20.47 3.96
N TRP A 231 -19.79 -19.82 5.02
CA TRP A 231 -19.37 -20.09 6.40
C TRP A 231 -19.63 -21.52 6.84
N ASP A 232 -20.68 -22.14 6.32
CA ASP A 232 -21.07 -23.54 6.53
C ASP A 232 -20.06 -24.56 5.97
N ARG A 233 -19.22 -24.16 5.04
CA ARG A 233 -18.13 -24.98 4.48
C ARG A 233 -16.87 -24.98 5.36
N LEU A 234 -16.84 -24.23 6.43
CA LEU A 234 -15.71 -24.26 7.36
C LEU A 234 -15.79 -25.52 8.25
N SER A 235 -14.71 -26.30 8.25
CA SER A 235 -14.64 -27.58 8.96
C SER A 235 -14.46 -27.47 10.48
N GLY A 236 -14.13 -26.27 10.99
CA GLY A 236 -13.73 -26.06 12.38
C GLY A 236 -12.22 -26.25 12.65
N ASP A 237 -11.47 -26.73 11.67
CA ASP A 237 -10.01 -26.79 11.74
C ASP A 237 -9.38 -25.39 11.78
N PRO A 238 -8.12 -25.24 12.27
CA PRO A 238 -7.40 -23.98 12.18
C PRO A 238 -7.34 -23.46 10.74
N ILE A 239 -7.69 -22.20 10.52
CA ILE A 239 -7.77 -21.60 9.18
C ILE A 239 -6.40 -21.07 8.76
N ILE A 240 -5.96 -21.45 7.57
CA ILE A 240 -4.94 -20.74 6.79
C ILE A 240 -5.66 -19.87 5.77
N TYR A 241 -5.58 -18.54 5.92
CA TYR A 241 -6.13 -17.61 4.94
C TYR A 241 -5.08 -17.26 3.89
N ALA A 242 -5.42 -17.31 2.61
CA ALA A 242 -4.50 -16.96 1.53
C ALA A 242 -5.10 -15.91 0.59
N SER A 243 -4.36 -14.84 0.33
CA SER A 243 -4.72 -13.80 -0.63
C SER A 243 -3.48 -13.23 -1.31
N MET A 244 -3.51 -13.23 -2.65
CA MET A 244 -2.42 -12.67 -3.45
C MET A 244 -2.73 -11.25 -3.96
N GLY A 245 -3.75 -10.59 -3.38
CA GLY A 245 -4.21 -9.25 -3.76
C GLY A 245 -5.12 -9.26 -4.99
N THR A 246 -5.58 -8.06 -5.37
CA THR A 246 -6.54 -7.87 -6.46
C THR A 246 -5.90 -7.44 -7.78
N VAL A 247 -4.60 -7.14 -7.76
CA VAL A 247 -3.93 -6.31 -8.78
C VAL A 247 -3.13 -7.11 -9.80
N GLN A 248 -2.95 -8.42 -9.60
CA GLN A 248 -2.08 -9.20 -10.49
C GLN A 248 -2.79 -10.40 -11.10
N ASN A 249 -2.61 -10.57 -12.41
CA ASN A 249 -3.16 -11.64 -13.22
C ASN A 249 -2.19 -12.82 -13.33
N GLY A 250 -2.72 -14.04 -13.50
CA GLY A 250 -1.91 -15.18 -13.90
C GLY A 250 -1.27 -15.96 -12.76
N PHE A 251 -1.90 -15.98 -11.59
CA PHE A 251 -1.38 -16.69 -10.42
C PHE A 251 -2.03 -18.05 -10.15
N GLU A 252 -2.67 -18.66 -11.15
CA GLU A 252 -3.24 -20.01 -11.02
C GLU A 252 -2.22 -20.99 -10.45
N LEU A 253 -0.99 -20.95 -10.95
CA LEU A 253 0.10 -21.79 -10.47
C LEU A 253 0.44 -21.50 -8.99
N VAL A 254 0.40 -20.23 -8.58
CA VAL A 254 0.65 -19.87 -7.17
C VAL A 254 -0.45 -20.41 -6.27
N PHE A 255 -1.71 -20.28 -6.65
CA PHE A 255 -2.83 -20.82 -5.87
C PHE A 255 -2.79 -22.34 -5.78
N ARG A 256 -2.45 -23.05 -6.89
CA ARG A 256 -2.23 -24.50 -6.85
C ARG A 256 -1.08 -24.87 -5.91
N THR A 257 0.03 -24.14 -5.99
CA THR A 257 1.19 -24.34 -5.11
C THR A 257 0.83 -24.13 -3.64
N ILE A 258 -0.01 -23.12 -3.34
CA ILE A 258 -0.50 -22.88 -1.98
C ILE A 258 -1.37 -24.04 -1.50
N ALA A 259 -2.32 -24.50 -2.33
CA ALA A 259 -3.20 -25.60 -1.99
C ALA A 259 -2.39 -26.90 -1.74
N GLU A 260 -1.45 -27.22 -2.62
CA GLU A 260 -0.56 -28.39 -2.43
C GLU A 260 0.31 -28.26 -1.17
N ALA A 261 0.86 -27.07 -0.89
CA ALA A 261 1.66 -26.84 0.29
C ALA A 261 0.87 -27.00 1.60
N CYS A 262 -0.40 -26.61 1.62
CA CYS A 262 -1.26 -26.66 2.81
C CYS A 262 -1.98 -28.00 2.98
N SER A 263 -2.04 -28.84 1.93
CA SER A 263 -2.71 -30.14 1.99
C SER A 263 -2.11 -31.05 3.07
N GLY A 264 -2.97 -31.65 3.91
CA GLY A 264 -2.56 -32.60 4.95
C GLY A 264 -1.84 -31.96 6.16
N LEU A 265 -2.00 -30.65 6.40
CA LEU A 265 -1.44 -29.97 7.58
C LEU A 265 -2.39 -29.94 8.79
N GLY A 266 -3.57 -30.57 8.73
CA GLY A 266 -4.57 -30.46 9.79
C GLY A 266 -5.14 -29.04 9.92
N CYS A 267 -5.18 -28.32 8.80
CA CYS A 267 -5.72 -26.97 8.69
C CYS A 267 -6.67 -26.90 7.49
N GLN A 268 -7.63 -26.00 7.57
CA GLN A 268 -8.46 -25.65 6.42
C GLN A 268 -7.89 -24.44 5.70
N LEU A 269 -7.71 -24.55 4.38
CA LEU A 269 -7.26 -23.45 3.55
C LEU A 269 -8.45 -22.65 3.02
N VAL A 270 -8.47 -21.34 3.23
CA VAL A 270 -9.43 -20.41 2.63
C VAL A 270 -8.67 -19.47 1.71
N MET A 271 -9.00 -19.46 0.42
CA MET A 271 -8.33 -18.63 -0.59
C MET A 271 -9.26 -17.58 -1.20
N SER A 272 -8.83 -16.32 -1.22
CA SER A 272 -9.41 -15.25 -2.02
C SER A 272 -8.65 -15.16 -3.34
N LEU A 273 -9.31 -15.54 -4.46
CA LEU A 273 -8.68 -15.63 -5.79
C LEU A 273 -8.56 -14.27 -6.49
N GLY A 274 -9.39 -13.28 -6.09
CA GLY A 274 -9.43 -11.96 -6.73
C GLY A 274 -10.25 -11.93 -8.02
N SER A 275 -10.09 -10.87 -8.82
CA SER A 275 -10.92 -10.63 -10.02
C SER A 275 -10.57 -11.51 -11.22
N HIS A 276 -9.34 -12.02 -11.29
CA HIS A 276 -8.79 -12.58 -12.53
C HIS A 276 -8.62 -14.11 -12.51
N VAL A 277 -8.65 -14.73 -11.33
CA VAL A 277 -8.58 -16.19 -11.20
C VAL A 277 -9.96 -16.72 -10.81
N THR A 278 -10.50 -17.62 -11.61
CA THR A 278 -11.73 -18.35 -11.29
C THR A 278 -11.41 -19.73 -10.70
N GLN A 279 -12.39 -20.38 -10.07
CA GLN A 279 -12.20 -21.76 -9.63
C GLN A 279 -11.88 -22.71 -10.79
N GLU A 280 -12.48 -22.45 -11.96
CA GLU A 280 -12.21 -23.25 -13.17
C GLU A 280 -10.79 -23.05 -13.67
N SER A 281 -10.29 -21.79 -13.75
CA SER A 281 -8.89 -21.51 -14.20
C SER A 281 -7.87 -22.00 -13.17
N ALA A 282 -8.17 -21.92 -11.88
CA ALA A 282 -7.34 -22.50 -10.83
C ALA A 282 -7.26 -24.03 -10.95
N GLY A 283 -8.30 -24.67 -11.52
CA GLY A 283 -8.41 -26.11 -11.61
C GLY A 283 -8.59 -26.80 -10.27
N PRO A 284 -8.40 -28.13 -10.19
CA PRO A 284 -8.55 -28.87 -8.93
C PRO A 284 -7.50 -28.44 -7.92
N LEU A 285 -7.98 -28.01 -6.73
CA LEU A 285 -7.15 -27.58 -5.62
C LEU A 285 -7.02 -28.70 -4.60
N ALA A 286 -5.78 -28.97 -4.17
CA ALA A 286 -5.48 -30.05 -3.26
C ALA A 286 -5.97 -29.77 -1.83
N GLY A 287 -6.39 -30.81 -1.09
CA GLY A 287 -6.72 -30.77 0.33
C GLY A 287 -8.09 -30.15 0.64
N ASN A 288 -8.30 -29.80 1.92
CA ASN A 288 -9.51 -29.14 2.42
C ASN A 288 -9.42 -27.63 2.12
N CYS A 289 -9.83 -27.23 0.91
CA CYS A 289 -9.71 -25.87 0.41
C CYS A 289 -11.08 -25.27 0.07
N VAL A 290 -11.34 -24.07 0.59
CA VAL A 290 -12.45 -23.20 0.21
C VAL A 290 -11.87 -22.04 -0.60
N ALA A 291 -12.07 -22.05 -1.91
CA ALA A 291 -11.64 -20.99 -2.80
C ALA A 291 -12.84 -20.15 -3.25
N VAL A 292 -12.76 -18.84 -3.09
CA VAL A 292 -13.81 -17.88 -3.48
C VAL A 292 -13.19 -16.71 -4.22
N ARG A 293 -13.99 -16.04 -5.06
CA ARG A 293 -13.52 -14.87 -5.79
C ARG A 293 -13.08 -13.76 -4.83
N TYR A 294 -13.94 -13.41 -3.90
CA TYR A 294 -13.66 -12.46 -2.81
C TYR A 294 -14.10 -13.07 -1.48
N ALA A 295 -13.31 -12.87 -0.46
CA ALA A 295 -13.56 -13.36 0.87
C ALA A 295 -13.68 -12.19 1.88
N PRO A 296 -14.49 -12.32 2.95
CA PRO A 296 -14.56 -11.33 4.03
C PRO A 296 -13.26 -11.36 4.84
N GLN A 297 -12.21 -10.71 4.30
CA GLN A 297 -10.82 -10.81 4.79
C GLN A 297 -10.68 -10.50 6.27
N LEU A 298 -11.30 -9.41 6.75
CA LEU A 298 -11.18 -9.00 8.16
C LEU A 298 -11.77 -10.05 9.12
N GLU A 299 -12.90 -10.66 8.75
CA GLU A 299 -13.56 -11.68 9.57
C GLU A 299 -12.77 -13.00 9.56
N LEU A 300 -12.24 -13.39 8.40
CA LEU A 300 -11.40 -14.55 8.25
C LEU A 300 -10.08 -14.40 8.99
N LEU A 301 -9.43 -13.24 8.93
CA LEU A 301 -8.19 -12.99 9.66
C LEU A 301 -8.38 -13.10 11.18
N ARG A 302 -9.53 -12.67 11.74
CA ARG A 302 -9.81 -12.85 13.17
C ARG A 302 -9.85 -14.32 13.60
N ARG A 303 -10.10 -15.24 12.67
CA ARG A 303 -10.19 -16.69 12.88
C ARG A 303 -8.96 -17.44 12.40
N ALA A 304 -8.07 -16.76 11.65
CA ALA A 304 -6.96 -17.41 10.98
C ALA A 304 -5.81 -17.76 11.95
N ALA A 305 -5.25 -18.94 11.74
CA ALA A 305 -4.02 -19.37 12.36
C ALA A 305 -2.79 -18.76 11.65
N LEU A 306 -2.90 -18.49 10.34
CA LEU A 306 -1.82 -18.00 9.51
C LEU A 306 -2.41 -17.31 8.28
N CYS A 307 -1.73 -16.27 7.78
CA CYS A 307 -2.02 -15.62 6.51
C CYS A 307 -0.90 -15.88 5.49
N ILE A 308 -1.23 -16.38 4.29
CA ILE A 308 -0.32 -16.42 3.14
C ILE A 308 -0.66 -15.25 2.24
N THR A 309 0.33 -14.39 1.97
CA THR A 309 0.09 -13.14 1.23
C THR A 309 1.25 -12.78 0.32
N HIS A 310 0.97 -12.04 -0.77
CA HIS A 310 1.98 -11.39 -1.59
C HIS A 310 2.74 -10.27 -0.86
N ALA A 311 2.44 -10.04 0.41
CA ALA A 311 2.97 -8.94 1.22
C ALA A 311 2.54 -7.53 0.74
N GLY A 312 1.35 -7.40 0.14
CA GLY A 312 0.76 -6.08 -0.07
C GLY A 312 0.45 -5.41 1.27
N MET A 313 0.75 -4.11 1.40
CA MET A 313 0.69 -3.38 2.66
C MET A 313 -0.64 -3.56 3.40
N ASN A 314 -1.78 -3.41 2.72
CA ASN A 314 -3.08 -3.51 3.38
C ASN A 314 -3.32 -4.89 3.99
N THR A 315 -3.07 -5.98 3.24
CA THR A 315 -3.25 -7.33 3.76
C THR A 315 -2.28 -7.62 4.91
N ALA A 316 -1.04 -7.14 4.82
CA ALA A 316 -0.07 -7.29 5.90
C ALA A 316 -0.51 -6.56 7.17
N LEU A 317 -0.97 -5.32 7.06
CA LEU A 317 -1.45 -4.52 8.19
C LEU A 317 -2.72 -5.11 8.82
N GLU A 318 -3.65 -5.61 8.01
CA GLU A 318 -4.87 -6.27 8.49
C GLU A 318 -4.56 -7.58 9.21
N SER A 319 -3.60 -8.36 8.68
CA SER A 319 -3.11 -9.56 9.33
C SER A 319 -2.48 -9.26 10.70
N LEU A 320 -1.62 -8.22 10.75
CA LEU A 320 -0.99 -7.78 11.99
C LEU A 320 -2.00 -7.19 12.98
N ALA A 321 -2.98 -6.41 12.53
CA ALA A 321 -4.05 -5.88 13.38
C ALA A 321 -4.89 -7.00 14.02
N ALA A 322 -5.03 -8.13 13.31
CA ALA A 322 -5.68 -9.35 13.83
C ALA A 322 -4.73 -10.24 14.69
N GLY A 323 -3.46 -9.88 14.84
CA GLY A 323 -2.46 -10.69 15.55
C GLY A 323 -2.11 -12.00 14.84
N VAL A 324 -2.23 -12.03 13.50
CA VAL A 324 -2.02 -13.21 12.67
C VAL A 324 -0.65 -13.17 12.02
N PRO A 325 0.20 -14.19 12.22
CA PRO A 325 1.50 -14.29 11.57
C PRO A 325 1.34 -14.63 10.09
N MET A 326 2.41 -14.39 9.30
CA MET A 326 2.33 -14.46 7.85
C MET A 326 3.40 -15.37 7.23
N VAL A 327 3.05 -15.94 6.06
CA VAL A 327 4.03 -16.36 5.05
C VAL A 327 3.93 -15.42 3.87
N ALA A 328 4.97 -14.62 3.66
CA ALA A 328 5.02 -13.60 2.63
C ALA A 328 5.65 -14.12 1.33
N ILE A 329 4.98 -13.94 0.20
CA ILE A 329 5.44 -14.31 -1.15
C ILE A 329 5.52 -13.03 -1.99
N PRO A 330 6.53 -12.17 -1.77
CA PRO A 330 6.61 -10.88 -2.47
C PRO A 330 6.89 -11.08 -3.97
N ILE A 331 6.22 -10.28 -4.81
CA ILE A 331 6.29 -10.38 -6.27
C ILE A 331 6.86 -9.10 -6.86
N THR A 332 6.29 -7.93 -6.55
CA THR A 332 6.64 -6.65 -7.19
C THR A 332 6.36 -5.44 -6.27
N ASN A 333 6.64 -4.24 -6.75
CA ASN A 333 6.40 -2.95 -6.09
C ASN A 333 7.07 -2.86 -4.69
N ASP A 334 6.33 -2.46 -3.67
CA ASP A 334 6.78 -2.36 -2.28
C ASP A 334 6.71 -3.68 -1.50
N GLN A 335 6.14 -4.73 -2.11
CA GLN A 335 5.97 -6.04 -1.47
C GLN A 335 7.28 -6.64 -0.93
N PRO A 336 8.43 -6.54 -1.63
CA PRO A 336 9.71 -6.98 -1.05
C PRO A 336 10.09 -6.22 0.22
N GLY A 337 9.82 -4.93 0.28
CA GLY A 337 10.09 -4.10 1.45
C GLY A 337 9.15 -4.40 2.62
N VAL A 338 7.86 -4.69 2.36
CA VAL A 338 6.91 -5.18 3.38
C VAL A 338 7.35 -6.54 3.89
N ALA A 339 7.72 -7.47 3.00
CA ALA A 339 8.22 -8.80 3.36
C ALA A 339 9.51 -8.72 4.21
N ALA A 340 10.40 -7.78 3.90
CA ALA A 340 11.60 -7.56 4.71
C ALA A 340 11.25 -7.13 6.15
N ARG A 341 10.16 -6.35 6.34
CA ARG A 341 9.64 -5.99 7.67
C ARG A 341 8.99 -7.16 8.39
N VAL A 342 8.27 -8.02 7.66
CA VAL A 342 7.73 -9.28 8.20
C VAL A 342 8.86 -10.14 8.78
N ALA A 343 9.97 -10.28 8.05
CA ALA A 343 11.14 -11.01 8.52
C ALA A 343 11.83 -10.32 9.70
N TYR A 344 12.00 -8.99 9.62
CA TYR A 344 12.67 -8.19 10.66
C TYR A 344 11.93 -8.24 12.00
N THR A 345 10.62 -8.07 11.96
CA THR A 345 9.77 -8.10 13.16
C THR A 345 9.47 -9.52 13.64
N ARG A 346 9.93 -10.53 12.89
CA ARG A 346 9.64 -11.95 13.14
C ARG A 346 8.14 -12.22 13.28
N THR A 347 7.35 -11.57 12.45
CA THR A 347 5.90 -11.81 12.35
C THR A 347 5.56 -12.81 11.25
N GLY A 348 6.56 -13.38 10.60
CA GLY A 348 6.38 -14.39 9.57
C GLY A 348 7.68 -14.75 8.85
N VAL A 349 7.52 -15.58 7.82
CA VAL A 349 8.60 -16.10 6.98
C VAL A 349 8.41 -15.63 5.55
N VAL A 350 9.52 -15.34 4.85
CA VAL A 350 9.51 -14.89 3.45
C VAL A 350 9.90 -16.03 2.52
N VAL A 351 9.04 -16.33 1.55
CA VAL A 351 9.32 -17.24 0.45
C VAL A 351 9.44 -16.43 -0.85
N PRO A 352 10.65 -16.20 -1.37
CA PRO A 352 10.82 -15.45 -2.61
C PRO A 352 10.06 -16.10 -3.77
N TYR A 353 9.29 -15.31 -4.52
CA TYR A 353 8.47 -15.79 -5.64
C TYR A 353 9.26 -16.66 -6.64
N ARG A 354 10.46 -16.25 -7.01
CA ARG A 354 11.34 -16.99 -7.93
C ARG A 354 11.78 -18.39 -7.41
N ARG A 355 11.59 -18.63 -6.12
CA ARG A 355 11.93 -19.90 -5.45
C ARG A 355 10.70 -20.63 -4.92
N LEU A 356 9.52 -20.17 -5.29
CA LEU A 356 8.25 -20.73 -4.82
C LEU A 356 8.07 -22.14 -5.40
N ASN A 357 7.82 -23.10 -4.52
CA ASN A 357 7.32 -24.43 -4.79
C ASN A 357 6.61 -24.98 -3.54
N ALA A 358 5.81 -26.04 -3.70
CA ALA A 358 5.00 -26.58 -2.62
C ALA A 358 5.83 -27.06 -1.43
N VAL A 359 6.98 -27.66 -1.64
CA VAL A 359 7.86 -28.18 -0.57
C VAL A 359 8.40 -27.03 0.28
N ARG A 360 8.91 -25.99 -0.34
CA ARG A 360 9.45 -24.82 0.37
C ARG A 360 8.36 -24.05 1.10
N LEU A 361 7.21 -23.85 0.44
CA LEU A 361 6.08 -23.16 1.04
C LEU A 361 5.53 -23.95 2.22
N ARG A 362 5.36 -25.27 2.10
CA ARG A 362 4.95 -26.16 3.21
C ARG A 362 5.89 -26.04 4.41
N ARG A 363 7.22 -26.02 4.16
CA ARG A 363 8.20 -25.83 5.22
C ARG A 363 7.98 -24.50 5.96
N ALA A 364 7.81 -23.38 5.21
CA ALA A 364 7.57 -22.06 5.78
C ALA A 364 6.25 -22.01 6.58
N VAL A 365 5.18 -22.61 6.06
CA VAL A 365 3.88 -22.71 6.73
C VAL A 365 4.02 -23.49 8.06
N ARG A 366 4.67 -24.65 8.04
CA ARG A 366 4.92 -25.45 9.25
C ARG A 366 5.78 -24.69 10.27
N GLU A 367 6.81 -23.99 9.82
CA GLU A 367 7.67 -23.18 10.67
C GLU A 367 6.84 -22.13 11.43
N VAL A 368 5.99 -21.37 10.71
CA VAL A 368 5.19 -20.31 11.33
C VAL A 368 4.09 -20.88 12.23
N LEU A 369 3.48 -22.01 11.87
CA LEU A 369 2.43 -22.65 12.70
C LEU A 369 2.98 -23.27 13.99
N ASN A 370 4.19 -23.83 13.95
CA ASN A 370 4.79 -24.57 15.05
C ASN A 370 5.63 -23.71 16.01
N ASP A 371 6.05 -22.50 15.59
CA ASP A 371 6.83 -21.60 16.43
C ASP A 371 5.93 -20.45 16.93
N SER A 372 5.53 -20.51 18.21
CA SER A 372 4.65 -19.53 18.86
C SER A 372 5.17 -18.08 18.76
N ARG A 373 6.49 -17.91 18.65
CA ARG A 373 7.13 -16.57 18.59
C ARG A 373 6.61 -15.71 17.45
N TYR A 374 6.27 -16.29 16.29
CA TYR A 374 5.69 -15.55 15.19
C TYR A 374 4.33 -14.96 15.57
N ARG A 375 3.47 -15.73 16.22
CA ARG A 375 2.17 -15.27 16.70
C ARG A 375 2.29 -14.28 17.84
N GLU A 376 3.18 -14.49 18.76
CA GLU A 376 3.45 -13.58 19.88
C GLU A 376 3.90 -12.21 19.37
N ASN A 377 4.82 -12.19 18.39
CA ASN A 377 5.26 -10.95 17.74
C ASN A 377 4.11 -10.27 16.97
N ALA A 378 3.30 -11.03 16.23
CA ALA A 378 2.13 -10.47 15.52
C ALA A 378 1.13 -9.85 16.52
N ARG A 379 0.86 -10.51 17.65
CA ARG A 379 0.00 -9.98 18.73
C ARG A 379 0.57 -8.72 19.39
N ARG A 380 1.89 -8.66 19.56
CA ARG A 380 2.56 -7.45 20.07
C ARG A 380 2.35 -6.25 19.13
N ILE A 381 2.45 -6.48 17.81
CA ILE A 381 2.17 -5.42 16.84
C ILE A 381 0.66 -5.09 16.84
N ALA A 382 -0.24 -6.08 16.95
CA ALA A 382 -1.67 -5.84 17.08
C ALA A 382 -1.99 -4.89 18.26
N ALA A 383 -1.39 -5.15 19.43
CA ALA A 383 -1.55 -4.29 20.59
C ALA A 383 -1.03 -2.85 20.34
N ALA A 384 0.11 -2.71 19.65
CA ALA A 384 0.64 -1.40 19.28
C ALA A 384 -0.27 -0.66 18.27
N VAL A 385 -0.83 -1.37 17.29
CA VAL A 385 -1.81 -0.82 16.33
C VAL A 385 -3.07 -0.36 17.04
N GLN A 386 -3.58 -1.16 17.97
CA GLN A 386 -4.76 -0.79 18.75
C GLN A 386 -4.50 0.45 19.62
N ALA A 387 -3.36 0.49 20.31
CA ALA A 387 -2.99 1.63 21.16
C ALA A 387 -2.75 2.92 20.36
N ALA A 388 -2.25 2.82 19.12
CA ALA A 388 -2.01 3.97 18.27
C ALA A 388 -3.29 4.63 17.77
N ASN A 389 -4.41 3.91 17.70
CA ASN A 389 -5.69 4.39 17.19
C ASN A 389 -5.55 5.17 15.87
N GLY A 390 -4.95 4.53 14.86
CA GLY A 390 -4.38 5.17 13.69
C GLY A 390 -5.32 6.09 12.92
N LEU A 391 -6.60 5.73 12.81
CA LEU A 391 -7.60 6.52 12.11
C LEU A 391 -7.91 7.84 12.83
N GLU A 392 -8.15 7.80 14.15
CA GLU A 392 -8.37 9.01 14.94
C GLU A 392 -7.13 9.90 14.95
N ARG A 393 -5.95 9.28 15.14
CA ARG A 393 -4.69 10.04 15.14
C ARG A 393 -4.40 10.70 13.79
N ALA A 394 -4.73 10.05 12.67
CA ALA A 394 -4.60 10.64 11.35
C ALA A 394 -5.51 11.86 11.17
N ALA A 395 -6.76 11.78 11.63
CA ALA A 395 -7.69 12.90 11.61
C ALA A 395 -7.21 14.07 12.49
N ASP A 396 -6.69 13.77 13.70
CA ASP A 396 -6.10 14.81 14.59
C ASP A 396 -4.93 15.52 13.90
N ILE A 397 -4.01 14.78 13.29
CA ILE A 397 -2.85 15.34 12.58
C ILE A 397 -3.32 16.24 11.42
N ILE A 398 -4.33 15.82 10.66
CA ILE A 398 -4.88 16.63 9.57
C ILE A 398 -5.42 17.94 10.12
N GLU A 399 -6.26 17.91 11.15
CA GLU A 399 -6.84 19.10 11.75
C GLU A 399 -5.77 20.00 12.40
N GLU A 400 -4.83 19.44 13.15
CA GLU A 400 -3.71 20.17 13.75
C GLU A 400 -2.87 20.87 12.69
N SER A 401 -2.52 20.14 11.61
CA SER A 401 -1.70 20.67 10.52
C SER A 401 -2.39 21.79 9.74
N LEU A 402 -3.69 21.70 9.54
CA LEU A 402 -4.47 22.72 8.84
C LEU A 402 -4.73 23.98 9.68
N ARG A 403 -4.65 23.90 11.00
CA ARG A 403 -4.78 25.04 11.92
C ARG A 403 -3.49 25.83 12.11
N LEU A 404 -2.32 25.26 11.76
CA LEU A 404 -1.05 25.96 11.88
C LEU A 404 -0.97 27.13 10.90
N PRO A 405 -0.49 28.33 11.31
CA PRO A 405 -0.26 29.42 10.40
C PRO A 405 0.77 28.99 9.36
N ARG A 406 0.49 29.24 8.08
CA ARG A 406 1.42 28.95 6.97
C ARG A 406 2.77 29.60 7.27
N GLN A 407 3.83 28.82 7.36
CA GLN A 407 5.18 29.37 7.34
C GLN A 407 5.42 29.94 5.94
N ARG A 408 5.31 31.26 5.81
CA ARG A 408 5.78 31.94 4.59
C ARG A 408 7.28 31.64 4.43
N PRO A 409 7.76 31.33 3.23
CA PRO A 409 9.18 31.23 2.99
C PRO A 409 9.82 32.54 3.43
N GLN A 410 10.78 32.45 4.37
CA GLN A 410 11.61 33.60 4.70
C GLN A 410 12.40 33.94 3.44
N ASN A 411 11.97 35.02 2.76
CA ASN A 411 12.77 35.64 1.73
C ASN A 411 14.01 36.21 2.44
N GLY A 412 15.13 35.50 2.29
CA GLY A 412 16.46 35.94 2.63
C GLY A 412 17.32 35.98 1.40
#